data_b885a5388ca4ff7b45a2d6dddb7ca46c
#
_entry.id   b885a5388ca4ff7b45a2d6dddb7ca46c
#
_cell.length_a   1.000
_cell.length_b   1.000
_cell.length_c   1.000
_cell.angle_alpha   90.00
_cell.angle_beta   90.00
_cell.angle_gamma   90.00
#
_symmetry.space_group_name_H-M   'P 1'
#
loop_
_entity.id
_entity.type
_entity.pdbx_description
1 polymer ?
#
loop_
_entity_poly.entity_id
_entity_poly.type
_entity_poly.pdbx_seq_one_letter_code
_entity_poly.pdbx_strand_id
1 'polypeptide(L)'
;MVDIRTNDHYTNKEVVDILKKQIPCDITPRSLRLNSSRIELSHPFVQRAIIAGKQPFGSPTLSDQALMPFPSVKIGPGDSARSHTADEYIKLDEIREAIELYISLLDRLTLK
;
A
#
# COMPACT_ATOMS: atom_id res chain seq x y z
N MET A 1 -18.46 11.05 -15.16
CA MET A 1 -17.08 10.78 -14.70
C MET A 1 -17.13 9.55 -13.82
N VAL A 2 -16.20 8.62 -13.99
CA VAL A 2 -16.11 7.35 -13.22
C VAL A 2 -14.75 7.31 -12.54
N ASP A 3 -14.71 6.91 -11.26
CA ASP A 3 -13.49 6.59 -10.53
C ASP A 3 -13.29 5.07 -10.56
N ILE A 4 -12.12 4.60 -11.03
CA ILE A 4 -11.80 3.18 -11.13
C ILE A 4 -10.53 2.94 -10.32
N ARG A 5 -10.63 2.09 -9.32
CA ARG A 5 -9.52 1.66 -8.48
C ARG A 5 -9.05 0.28 -8.94
N THR A 6 -7.81 0.22 -9.40
CA THR A 6 -7.19 -1.01 -9.85
C THR A 6 -6.56 -1.76 -8.66
N ASN A 7 -6.46 -3.07 -8.79
CA ASN A 7 -5.64 -3.89 -7.91
C ASN A 7 -4.22 -4.04 -8.48
N ASP A 8 -3.38 -4.81 -7.81
CA ASP A 8 -1.99 -5.04 -8.18
C ASP A 8 -1.78 -6.05 -9.33
N HIS A 9 -2.87 -6.62 -9.88
CA HIS A 9 -2.82 -7.51 -11.04
C HIS A 9 -2.83 -6.77 -12.37
N TYR A 10 -3.29 -5.51 -12.39
CA TYR A 10 -3.40 -4.71 -13.60
C TYR A 10 -2.84 -3.31 -13.38
N THR A 11 -2.14 -2.82 -14.37
CA THR A 11 -1.80 -1.39 -14.45
C THR A 11 -3.03 -0.57 -14.86
N ASN A 12 -3.04 0.70 -14.53
CA ASN A 12 -4.11 1.61 -14.96
C ASN A 12 -4.26 1.64 -16.49
N LYS A 13 -3.15 1.50 -17.24
CA LYS A 13 -3.19 1.46 -18.68
C LYS A 13 -3.91 0.22 -19.20
N GLU A 14 -3.57 -0.96 -18.67
CA GLU A 14 -4.21 -2.22 -19.06
C GLU A 14 -5.72 -2.19 -18.80
N VAL A 15 -6.15 -1.64 -17.64
CA VAL A 15 -7.58 -1.49 -17.34
C VAL A 15 -8.27 -0.58 -18.35
N VAL A 16 -7.68 0.55 -18.74
CA VAL A 16 -8.26 1.42 -19.77
C VAL A 16 -8.34 0.70 -21.12
N ASP A 17 -7.31 -0.06 -21.49
CA ASP A 17 -7.30 -0.81 -22.75
C ASP A 17 -8.38 -1.91 -22.78
N ILE A 18 -8.63 -2.57 -21.63
CA ILE A 18 -9.72 -3.53 -21.47
C ILE A 18 -11.09 -2.85 -21.62
N LEU A 19 -11.28 -1.74 -20.92
CA LEU A 19 -12.55 -1.01 -20.96
C LEU A 19 -12.91 -0.48 -22.33
N LYS A 20 -11.93 0.06 -23.07
CA LYS A 20 -12.11 0.52 -24.47
C LYS A 20 -12.56 -0.58 -25.41
N LYS A 21 -12.20 -1.83 -25.13
CA LYS A 21 -12.64 -2.98 -25.93
C LYS A 21 -14.05 -3.47 -25.59
N GLN A 22 -14.48 -3.27 -24.34
CA GLN A 22 -15.71 -3.84 -23.83
C GLN A 22 -16.88 -2.86 -23.79
N ILE A 23 -16.61 -1.57 -23.72
CA ILE A 23 -17.63 -0.56 -23.56
C ILE A 23 -17.75 0.29 -24.83
N PRO A 24 -18.96 0.39 -25.43
CA PRO A 24 -19.16 1.12 -26.68
C PRO A 24 -19.31 2.64 -26.45
N CYS A 25 -18.34 3.25 -25.78
CA CYS A 25 -18.29 4.69 -25.59
C CYS A 25 -16.84 5.19 -25.61
N ASP A 26 -16.67 6.50 -25.83
CA ASP A 26 -15.36 7.12 -25.76
C ASP A 26 -14.85 7.16 -24.31
N ILE A 27 -13.66 6.63 -24.10
CA ILE A 27 -13.02 6.61 -22.79
C ILE A 27 -11.72 7.42 -22.86
N THR A 28 -11.69 8.51 -22.12
CA THR A 28 -10.51 9.36 -21.94
C THR A 28 -10.06 9.33 -20.49
N PRO A 29 -8.92 8.70 -20.16
CA PRO A 29 -8.41 8.69 -18.80
C PRO A 29 -7.92 10.09 -18.39
N ARG A 30 -8.29 10.54 -17.21
CA ARG A 30 -7.77 11.80 -16.64
C ARG A 30 -6.29 11.66 -16.24
N SER A 31 -5.92 10.50 -15.70
CA SER A 31 -4.55 10.18 -15.30
C SER A 31 -4.38 8.67 -15.20
N LEU A 32 -3.19 8.18 -15.55
CA LEU A 32 -2.79 6.78 -15.39
C LEU A 32 -1.62 6.62 -14.40
N ARG A 33 -1.27 7.71 -13.72
CA ARG A 33 -0.03 7.85 -12.95
C ARG A 33 0.00 7.03 -11.66
N LEU A 34 -1.12 6.91 -10.97
CA LEU A 34 -1.22 6.33 -9.63
C LEU A 34 -1.62 4.86 -9.73
N ASN A 35 -0.64 3.98 -9.88
CA ASN A 35 -0.86 2.54 -9.93
C ASN A 35 -0.88 1.93 -8.52
N SER A 36 -1.40 0.70 -8.42
CA SER A 36 -1.30 -0.10 -7.20
C SER A 36 0.17 -0.42 -6.91
N SER A 37 0.51 -0.49 -5.64
CA SER A 37 1.82 -0.92 -5.15
C SER A 37 1.71 -2.31 -4.52
N ARG A 38 2.79 -3.08 -4.58
CA ARG A 38 2.85 -4.39 -3.93
C ARG A 38 4.28 -4.70 -3.47
N ILE A 39 4.37 -5.64 -2.54
CA ILE A 39 5.59 -6.29 -2.13
C ILE A 39 5.29 -7.79 -1.93
N GLU A 40 6.21 -8.65 -2.29
CA GLU A 40 6.04 -10.09 -2.09
C GLU A 40 6.12 -10.44 -0.60
N LEU A 41 5.29 -11.40 -0.17
CA LEU A 41 5.33 -11.90 1.20
C LEU A 41 6.69 -12.53 1.56
N SER A 42 7.41 -13.07 0.58
CA SER A 42 8.75 -13.65 0.74
C SER A 42 9.85 -12.60 0.95
N HIS A 43 9.54 -11.32 0.78
CA HIS A 43 10.54 -10.26 0.94
C HIS A 43 11.11 -10.24 2.37
N PRO A 44 12.44 -10.13 2.57
CA PRO A 44 13.06 -10.24 3.89
C PRO A 44 12.49 -9.30 4.94
N PHE A 45 12.17 -8.06 4.57
CA PHE A 45 11.52 -7.10 5.46
C PHE A 45 10.14 -7.58 5.91
N VAL A 46 9.33 -8.10 4.97
CA VAL A 46 7.98 -8.59 5.26
C VAL A 46 8.04 -9.80 6.18
N GLN A 47 8.97 -10.73 5.92
CA GLN A 47 9.17 -11.90 6.78
C GLN A 47 9.56 -11.51 8.21
N ARG A 48 10.43 -10.52 8.38
CA ARG A 48 10.75 -9.99 9.72
C ARG A 48 9.53 -9.39 10.41
N ALA A 49 8.71 -8.63 9.68
CA ALA A 49 7.49 -8.04 10.23
C ALA A 49 6.49 -9.12 10.68
N ILE A 50 6.34 -10.21 9.90
CA ILE A 50 5.50 -11.36 10.26
C ILE A 50 6.02 -12.04 11.53
N ILE A 51 7.32 -12.29 11.62
CA ILE A 51 7.96 -12.86 12.82
C ILE A 51 7.76 -11.96 14.04
N ALA A 52 7.76 -10.63 13.85
CA ALA A 52 7.45 -9.64 14.88
C ALA A 52 5.93 -9.51 15.18
N GLY A 53 5.11 -10.43 14.68
CA GLY A 53 3.67 -10.49 14.97
C GLY A 53 2.79 -9.57 14.12
N LYS A 54 3.33 -8.93 13.07
CA LYS A 54 2.52 -8.09 12.17
C LYS A 54 1.83 -8.95 11.13
N GLN A 55 0.57 -8.62 10.84
CA GLN A 55 -0.22 -9.30 9.82
C GLN A 55 -0.26 -8.45 8.55
N PRO A 56 0.25 -8.95 7.41
CA PRO A 56 0.14 -8.25 6.14
C PRO A 56 -1.31 -8.25 5.65
N PHE A 57 -1.75 -7.14 5.09
CA PHE A 57 -3.07 -7.01 4.50
C PHE A 57 -3.05 -6.05 3.31
N GLY A 58 -4.00 -6.20 2.40
CA GLY A 58 -4.24 -5.26 1.32
C GLY A 58 -5.09 -4.08 1.79
N SER A 59 -4.76 -2.88 1.34
CA SER A 59 -5.52 -1.68 1.65
C SER A 59 -6.02 -0.99 0.38
N PRO A 60 -7.30 -0.59 0.30
CA PRO A 60 -7.83 0.16 -0.83
C PRO A 60 -7.45 1.65 -0.79
N THR A 61 -6.75 2.10 0.24
CA THR A 61 -6.36 3.50 0.38
C THR A 61 -5.17 3.83 -0.49
N LEU A 62 -5.26 4.93 -1.22
CA LEU A 62 -4.16 5.47 -1.98
C LEU A 62 -3.16 6.14 -1.04
N SER A 63 -1.87 5.96 -1.31
CA SER A 63 -0.78 6.61 -0.58
C SER A 63 0.33 7.00 -1.57
N ASP A 64 1.38 7.63 -1.08
CA ASP A 64 2.56 8.00 -1.88
C ASP A 64 3.23 6.79 -2.55
N GLN A 65 2.98 5.58 -2.06
CA GLN A 65 3.42 4.33 -2.69
C GLN A 65 2.97 4.21 -4.16
N ALA A 66 1.83 4.80 -4.52
CA ALA A 66 1.35 4.80 -5.90
C ALA A 66 2.30 5.52 -6.89
N LEU A 67 3.25 6.29 -6.38
CA LEU A 67 4.30 6.98 -7.15
C LEU A 67 5.65 6.24 -7.11
N MET A 68 5.74 5.15 -6.36
CA MET A 68 6.97 4.37 -6.19
C MET A 68 7.00 3.22 -7.19
N PRO A 69 7.88 3.22 -8.21
CA PRO A 69 7.96 2.16 -9.23
C PRO A 69 8.75 0.94 -8.75
N PHE A 70 8.84 0.71 -7.46
CA PHE A 70 9.57 -0.38 -6.82
C PHE A 70 8.71 -1.05 -5.74
N PRO A 71 9.02 -2.30 -5.35
CA PRO A 71 8.33 -2.98 -4.26
C PRO A 71 8.34 -2.15 -2.98
N SER A 72 7.17 -1.93 -2.41
CA SER A 72 7.03 -1.09 -1.23
C SER A 72 5.94 -1.59 -0.31
N VAL A 73 6.10 -1.34 0.98
CA VAL A 73 5.13 -1.68 2.02
C VAL A 73 4.86 -0.46 2.88
N LYS A 74 3.61 -0.30 3.28
CA LYS A 74 3.21 0.70 4.26
C LYS A 74 3.18 0.07 5.64
N ILE A 75 3.85 0.68 6.59
CA ILE A 75 3.83 0.28 8.00
C ILE A 75 3.82 1.55 8.86
N GLY A 76 3.05 1.54 9.92
CA GLY A 76 2.94 2.69 10.81
C GLY A 76 2.51 2.28 12.20
N PRO A 77 2.66 3.16 13.21
CA PRO A 77 2.08 2.97 14.53
C PRO A 77 0.56 3.10 14.49
N GLY A 78 -0.08 2.56 15.51
CA GLY A 78 -1.52 2.69 15.73
C GLY A 78 -2.36 1.73 14.91
N ASP A 79 -3.66 1.98 14.93
CA ASP A 79 -4.67 1.18 14.24
C ASP A 79 -5.24 1.97 13.05
N SER A 80 -5.15 1.38 11.85
CA SER A 80 -5.66 2.00 10.62
C SER A 80 -7.18 2.23 10.63
N ALA A 81 -7.93 1.53 11.49
CA ALA A 81 -9.36 1.74 11.65
C ALA A 81 -9.71 3.12 12.24
N ARG A 82 -8.76 3.77 12.89
CA ARG A 82 -8.92 5.13 13.45
C ARG A 82 -8.62 6.24 12.45
N SER A 83 -8.02 5.90 11.31
CA SER A 83 -7.66 6.86 10.26
C SER A 83 -8.92 7.39 9.57
N HIS A 84 -8.94 8.71 9.31
CA HIS A 84 -10.05 9.42 8.70
C HIS A 84 -11.38 9.38 9.48
N THR A 85 -11.30 9.15 10.79
CA THR A 85 -12.45 9.24 11.70
C THR A 85 -12.52 10.61 12.37
N ALA A 86 -13.70 10.98 12.90
CA ALA A 86 -13.79 12.12 13.81
C ALA A 86 -12.91 11.85 15.04
N ASP A 87 -12.19 12.88 15.49
CA ASP A 87 -11.26 12.78 16.62
C ASP A 87 -10.17 11.71 16.44
N GLU A 88 -9.65 11.59 15.22
CA GLU A 88 -8.52 10.69 14.92
C GLU A 88 -7.39 10.87 15.94
N TYR A 89 -6.93 9.78 16.53
CA TYR A 89 -5.89 9.81 17.56
C TYR A 89 -4.91 8.66 17.43
N ILE A 90 -3.76 8.84 18.07
CA ILE A 90 -2.76 7.79 18.31
C ILE A 90 -2.34 7.83 19.79
N LYS A 91 -2.07 6.68 20.37
CA LYS A 91 -1.55 6.60 21.74
C LYS A 91 -0.02 6.79 21.73
N LEU A 92 0.51 7.46 22.76
CA LEU A 92 1.96 7.67 22.88
C LEU A 92 2.74 6.34 22.96
N ASP A 93 2.16 5.34 23.62
CA ASP A 93 2.79 4.02 23.72
C ASP A 93 2.86 3.32 22.36
N GLU A 94 1.87 3.49 21.48
CA GLU A 94 1.91 2.95 20.10
C GLU A 94 3.06 3.57 19.30
N ILE A 95 3.40 4.84 19.54
CA ILE A 95 4.55 5.49 18.91
C ILE A 95 5.86 4.90 19.44
N ARG A 96 5.98 4.69 20.76
CA ARG A 96 7.17 4.09 21.37
C ARG A 96 7.39 2.67 20.90
N GLU A 97 6.35 1.85 20.89
CA GLU A 97 6.39 0.47 20.38
C GLU A 97 6.78 0.43 18.91
N ALA A 98 6.32 1.39 18.10
CA ALA A 98 6.69 1.46 16.68
C ALA A 98 8.17 1.78 16.49
N ILE A 99 8.76 2.64 17.32
CA ILE A 99 10.20 2.94 17.26
C ILE A 99 11.01 1.67 17.51
N GLU A 100 10.71 0.93 18.59
CA GLU A 100 11.37 -0.34 18.91
C GLU A 100 11.19 -1.37 17.78
N LEU A 101 9.96 -1.46 17.24
CA LEU A 101 9.67 -2.32 16.11
C LEU A 101 10.54 -1.97 14.90
N TYR A 102 10.62 -0.69 14.52
CA TYR A 102 11.39 -0.26 13.35
C TYR A 102 12.88 -0.55 13.53
N ILE A 103 13.42 -0.32 14.72
CA ILE A 103 14.81 -0.68 15.04
C ILE A 103 15.00 -2.19 14.81
N SER A 104 14.13 -3.03 15.35
CA SER A 104 14.24 -4.49 15.22
C SER A 104 14.07 -4.99 13.78
N LEU A 105 13.20 -4.34 12.98
CA LEU A 105 12.98 -4.71 11.59
C LEU A 105 14.14 -4.34 10.67
N LEU A 106 14.82 -3.22 10.96
CA LEU A 106 15.86 -2.65 10.10
C LEU A 106 17.28 -3.06 10.54
N ASP A 107 17.47 -3.41 11.82
CA ASP A 107 18.80 -3.81 12.31
C ASP A 107 19.34 -5.01 11.51
N ARG A 108 20.52 -4.81 10.90
CA ARG A 108 21.19 -5.80 10.05
C ARG A 108 20.30 -6.44 8.97
N LEU A 109 19.32 -5.70 8.47
CA LEU A 109 18.51 -6.15 7.34
C LEU A 109 19.36 -6.10 6.06
N THR A 110 19.56 -7.25 5.44
CA THR A 110 20.22 -7.35 4.13
C THR A 110 19.14 -7.54 3.06
N LEU A 111 19.07 -6.61 2.12
CA LEU A 111 18.25 -6.73 0.91
C LEU A 111 19.19 -7.21 -0.20
N LYS A 112 18.92 -8.39 -0.72
CA LYS A 112 19.65 -8.97 -1.87
C LYS A 112 18.87 -8.67 -3.15
#